data_23387aa111d96e93f99496c71fe3b087
#
_entry.id   23387aa111d96e93f99496c71fe3b087
#
_cell.length_a   1.000
_cell.length_b   1.000
_cell.length_c   1.000
_cell.angle_alpha   90.00
_cell.angle_beta   90.00
_cell.angle_gamma   90.00
#
_symmetry.space_group_name_H-M   'P 1'
#
loop_
_entity.id
_entity.type
_entity.pdbx_description
1 polymer ?
#
loop_
_entity_poly.entity_id
_entity_poly.type
_entity_poly.pdbx_seq_one_letter_code
_entity_poly.pdbx_strand_id
1 'polypeptide(L)'
;MIATAFPFQGEKQFMPHHNFDHSPNGVHYFSIGWKLIRLPGIRRFVILPLIINIVLMAGAFIWLFHRLGQWIPELMAMVPGWLQWLSYLLWPLLVLSIILVFSYLFSTVANWIAAPFCGLLAEQLEGRLTGNPLPDNGWSGLIKDLPRVIKREWQKLAYYLPRALVLVLLYFLPGFGQIVAPVLWFLFSAWMMAIQYCDYPFDNHKVNFRQMRSAMRQNKTMNLQFGALVSLFTMIPLLNLVIMPVAVCGATAMWVDRYRPLLASNR
;
A
#
# COMPACT_ATOMS: atom_id res chain seq x y z
N MET A 1 19.43 -32.80 20.13
CA MET A 1 19.31 -32.49 21.55
C MET A 1 19.26 -30.99 21.65
N ILE A 2 18.27 -30.47 21.96
CA ILE A 2 17.18 -30.05 22.78
C ILE A 2 16.53 -28.86 22.11
N ALA A 3 15.41 -29.10 21.44
CA ALA A 3 14.48 -28.05 21.05
C ALA A 3 13.57 -27.79 22.27
N THR A 4 13.81 -26.72 23.01
CA THR A 4 12.89 -26.25 24.04
C THR A 4 11.71 -25.54 23.38
N ALA A 5 10.63 -26.29 23.21
CA ALA A 5 9.32 -25.75 22.93
C ALA A 5 8.86 -24.94 24.16
N PHE A 6 8.77 -23.60 24.02
CA PHE A 6 8.05 -22.76 24.98
C PHE A 6 6.55 -22.92 24.70
N PRO A 7 5.74 -23.33 25.65
CA PRO A 7 4.30 -23.33 25.50
C PRO A 7 3.78 -21.89 25.65
N PHE A 8 3.36 -21.30 24.55
CA PHE A 8 2.66 -20.02 24.55
C PHE A 8 1.21 -20.23 25.03
N GLN A 9 1.00 -20.19 26.33
CA GLN A 9 -0.30 -20.35 27.00
C GLN A 9 -1.09 -19.03 27.15
N GLY A 10 -0.66 -17.93 26.51
CA GLY A 10 -1.28 -16.58 26.62
C GLY A 10 -2.14 -16.11 25.45
N GLU A 11 -2.27 -16.88 24.37
CA GLU A 11 -2.74 -16.35 23.07
C GLU A 11 -4.24 -16.57 22.75
N LYS A 12 -5.00 -17.29 23.58
CA LYS A 12 -6.44 -17.49 23.38
C LYS A 12 -7.32 -16.30 23.78
N GLN A 13 -6.71 -15.21 24.25
CA GLN A 13 -7.45 -14.06 24.84
C GLN A 13 -7.60 -12.86 23.89
N PHE A 14 -7.07 -12.89 22.66
CA PHE A 14 -7.07 -11.71 21.78
C PHE A 14 -8.20 -11.65 20.75
N MET A 15 -8.95 -12.72 20.58
CA MET A 15 -10.29 -12.65 20.00
C MET A 15 -11.28 -13.24 21.03
N PRO A 16 -11.89 -12.43 21.87
CA PRO A 16 -13.16 -12.83 22.41
C PRO A 16 -14.02 -13.12 21.18
N HIS A 17 -14.81 -14.21 21.21
CA HIS A 17 -15.97 -14.35 20.34
C HIS A 17 -16.82 -13.09 20.58
N HIS A 18 -16.44 -12.01 19.93
CA HIS A 18 -17.21 -10.78 19.96
C HIS A 18 -18.47 -11.13 19.20
N ASN A 19 -19.57 -11.33 19.94
CA ASN A 19 -20.90 -11.17 19.41
C ASN A 19 -20.91 -9.79 18.76
N PHE A 20 -20.63 -9.73 17.45
CA PHE A 20 -20.75 -8.54 16.64
C PHE A 20 -22.25 -8.29 16.43
N ASP A 21 -22.89 -7.77 17.47
CA ASP A 21 -24.30 -7.33 17.43
C ASP A 21 -24.47 -6.08 16.52
N HIS A 22 -23.35 -5.52 16.05
CA HIS A 22 -23.32 -4.50 15.01
C HIS A 22 -22.42 -4.97 13.86
N SER A 23 -22.94 -5.00 12.64
CA SER A 23 -22.16 -5.31 11.44
C SER A 23 -20.91 -4.40 11.40
N PRO A 24 -19.67 -4.96 11.52
CA PRO A 24 -18.49 -4.14 11.60
C PRO A 24 -18.36 -3.31 10.34
N ASN A 25 -18.18 -2.00 10.50
CA ASN A 25 -18.03 -1.06 9.40
C ASN A 25 -16.55 -0.92 8.98
N GLY A 26 -16.29 -0.24 7.86
CA GLY A 26 -14.93 -0.06 7.35
C GLY A 26 -14.02 0.72 8.31
N VAL A 27 -14.58 1.62 9.11
CA VAL A 27 -13.86 2.38 10.15
C VAL A 27 -13.32 1.45 11.23
N HIS A 28 -14.11 0.47 11.63
CA HIS A 28 -13.72 -0.53 12.61
C HIS A 28 -12.50 -1.33 12.15
N TYR A 29 -12.49 -1.82 10.92
CA TYR A 29 -11.35 -2.57 10.38
C TYR A 29 -10.09 -1.71 10.23
N PHE A 30 -10.25 -0.44 9.85
CA PHE A 30 -9.13 0.49 9.83
C PHE A 30 -8.55 0.70 11.24
N SER A 31 -9.40 0.88 12.25
CA SER A 31 -8.97 1.03 13.65
C SER A 31 -8.33 -0.24 14.22
N ILE A 32 -8.84 -1.42 13.85
CA ILE A 32 -8.23 -2.71 14.20
C ILE A 32 -6.84 -2.82 13.58
N GLY A 33 -6.63 -2.37 12.34
CA GLY A 33 -5.32 -2.35 11.69
C GLY A 33 -4.25 -1.68 12.56
N TRP A 34 -4.56 -0.55 13.19
CA TRP A 34 -3.67 0.13 14.14
C TRP A 34 -3.33 -0.68 15.40
N LYS A 35 -4.23 -1.54 15.85
CA LYS A 35 -3.99 -2.44 16.98
C LYS A 35 -3.14 -3.63 16.56
N LEU A 36 -3.46 -4.23 15.42
CA LEU A 36 -2.81 -5.44 14.91
C LEU A 36 -1.34 -5.21 14.52
N ILE A 37 -0.99 -4.03 14.00
CA ILE A 37 0.39 -3.68 13.64
C ILE A 37 1.33 -3.71 14.87
N ARG A 38 0.77 -3.51 16.08
CA ARG A 38 1.54 -3.47 17.33
C ARG A 38 1.81 -4.86 17.90
N LEU A 39 1.21 -5.91 17.36
CA LEU A 39 1.39 -7.29 17.86
C LEU A 39 2.85 -7.74 17.75
N PRO A 40 3.38 -8.43 18.78
CA PRO A 40 4.71 -9.03 18.73
C PRO A 40 4.84 -9.95 17.51
N GLY A 41 5.95 -9.84 16.77
CA GLY A 41 6.18 -10.63 15.56
C GLY A 41 5.56 -10.07 14.28
N ILE A 42 4.50 -9.26 14.33
CA ILE A 42 3.99 -8.49 13.19
C ILE A 42 4.86 -7.27 12.94
N ARG A 43 5.35 -6.62 13.98
CA ARG A 43 6.20 -5.42 13.91
C ARG A 43 7.41 -5.58 12.99
N ARG A 44 8.02 -6.76 12.94
CA ARG A 44 9.21 -7.01 12.09
C ARG A 44 8.90 -6.83 10.60
N PHE A 45 7.70 -7.23 10.15
CA PHE A 45 7.27 -7.07 8.76
C PHE A 45 6.94 -5.64 8.38
N VAL A 46 6.86 -4.76 9.36
CA VAL A 46 6.64 -3.31 9.20
C VAL A 46 7.95 -2.55 9.31
N ILE A 47 8.71 -2.84 10.37
CA ILE A 47 9.95 -2.12 10.69
C ILE A 47 11.05 -2.44 9.67
N LEU A 48 11.16 -3.71 9.25
CA LEU A 48 12.22 -4.14 8.34
C LEU A 48 12.14 -3.43 6.96
N PRO A 49 10.99 -3.42 6.24
CA PRO A 49 10.88 -2.65 5.00
C PRO A 49 11.09 -1.15 5.21
N LEU A 50 10.63 -0.61 6.32
CA LEU A 50 10.81 0.80 6.65
C LEU A 50 12.29 1.16 6.81
N ILE A 51 13.06 0.36 7.56
CA ILE A 51 14.50 0.55 7.72
C ILE A 51 15.21 0.42 6.38
N ILE A 52 14.90 -0.62 5.60
CA ILE A 52 15.48 -0.83 4.27
C ILE A 52 15.23 0.42 3.39
N ASN A 53 13.99 0.92 3.36
CA ASN A 53 13.65 2.10 2.58
C ASN A 53 14.38 3.36 3.06
N ILE A 54 14.50 3.58 4.38
CA ILE A 54 15.24 4.71 4.94
C ILE A 54 16.72 4.63 4.58
N VAL A 55 17.35 3.47 4.71
CA VAL A 55 18.77 3.26 4.39
C VAL A 55 19.01 3.46 2.89
N LEU A 56 18.18 2.88 2.04
CA LEU A 56 18.27 3.04 0.59
C LEU A 56 18.07 4.51 0.18
N MET A 57 17.08 5.18 0.77
CA MET A 57 16.80 6.60 0.48
C MET A 57 17.96 7.49 0.92
N ALA A 58 18.48 7.30 2.14
CA ALA A 58 19.63 8.04 2.62
C ALA A 58 20.86 7.84 1.73
N GLY A 59 21.19 6.60 1.37
CA GLY A 59 22.29 6.28 0.46
C GLY A 59 22.11 6.89 -0.93
N ALA A 60 20.89 6.82 -1.47
CA ALA A 60 20.56 7.40 -2.76
C ALA A 60 20.65 8.93 -2.77
N PHE A 61 20.20 9.61 -1.70
CA PHE A 61 20.35 11.06 -1.57
C PHE A 61 21.81 11.48 -1.38
N ILE A 62 22.58 10.77 -0.55
CA ILE A 62 24.03 11.04 -0.39
C ILE A 62 24.72 10.92 -1.74
N TRP A 63 24.44 9.86 -2.50
CA TRP A 63 24.99 9.67 -3.84
C TRP A 63 24.56 10.80 -4.80
N LEU A 64 23.28 11.17 -4.81
CA LEU A 64 22.75 12.25 -5.63
C LEU A 64 23.43 13.59 -5.32
N PHE A 65 23.53 13.99 -4.05
CA PHE A 65 24.18 15.23 -3.66
C PHE A 65 25.67 15.26 -4.01
N HIS A 66 26.35 14.11 -3.85
CA HIS A 66 27.74 14.00 -4.27
C HIS A 66 27.88 14.19 -5.80
N ARG A 67 26.98 13.61 -6.58
CA ARG A 67 26.99 13.77 -8.06
C ARG A 67 26.61 15.19 -8.48
N LEU A 68 25.63 15.79 -7.86
CA LEU A 68 25.26 17.19 -8.12
C LEU A 68 26.45 18.13 -7.84
N GLY A 69 27.18 17.90 -6.76
CA GLY A 69 28.36 18.70 -6.43
C GLY A 69 29.46 18.63 -7.51
N GLN A 70 29.53 17.52 -8.27
CA GLN A 70 30.46 17.37 -9.41
C GLN A 70 29.92 18.01 -10.69
N TRP A 71 28.66 17.74 -11.04
CA TRP A 71 28.06 18.18 -12.30
C TRP A 71 27.71 19.66 -12.34
N ILE A 72 27.33 20.24 -11.19
CA ILE A 72 26.96 21.65 -11.11
C ILE A 72 28.08 22.59 -11.61
N PRO A 73 29.35 22.47 -11.13
CA PRO A 73 30.43 23.31 -11.61
C PRO A 73 30.72 23.14 -13.12
N GLU A 74 30.68 21.90 -13.64
CA GLU A 74 30.88 21.58 -15.06
C GLU A 74 29.82 22.26 -15.93
N LEU A 75 28.55 22.15 -15.54
CA LEU A 75 27.45 22.78 -16.25
C LEU A 75 27.51 24.31 -16.16
N MET A 76 27.93 24.87 -15.02
CA MET A 76 28.14 26.33 -14.89
C MET A 76 29.24 26.85 -15.77
N ALA A 77 30.30 26.10 -15.96
CA ALA A 77 31.40 26.48 -16.86
C ALA A 77 30.94 26.57 -18.33
N MET A 78 29.87 25.92 -18.74
CA MET A 78 29.31 25.99 -20.07
C MET A 78 28.37 27.20 -20.30
N VAL A 79 28.00 27.93 -19.25
CA VAL A 79 27.06 29.06 -19.33
C VAL A 79 27.83 30.31 -19.82
N PRO A 80 27.44 30.92 -20.96
CA PRO A 80 28.07 32.14 -21.42
C PRO A 80 27.94 33.30 -20.43
N GLY A 81 28.95 34.17 -20.33
CA GLY A 81 29.00 35.24 -19.33
C GLY A 81 27.80 36.17 -19.32
N TRP A 82 27.17 36.44 -20.48
CA TRP A 82 25.97 37.27 -20.61
C TRP A 82 24.71 36.63 -20.04
N LEU A 83 24.69 35.30 -19.82
CA LEU A 83 23.58 34.54 -19.26
C LEU A 83 23.78 34.23 -17.76
N GLN A 84 24.90 34.64 -17.15
CA GLN A 84 25.22 34.30 -15.75
C GLN A 84 24.15 34.80 -14.77
N TRP A 85 23.50 35.93 -15.04
CA TRP A 85 22.41 36.43 -14.18
C TRP A 85 21.21 35.44 -14.13
N LEU A 86 20.93 34.75 -15.22
CA LEU A 86 19.85 33.77 -15.31
C LEU A 86 20.18 32.47 -14.56
N SER A 87 21.46 32.19 -14.39
CA SER A 87 21.92 31.00 -13.64
C SER A 87 21.49 31.03 -12.18
N TYR A 88 21.41 32.20 -11.56
CA TYR A 88 20.94 32.36 -10.18
C TYR A 88 19.47 31.91 -10.00
N LEU A 89 18.65 32.01 -11.02
CA LEU A 89 17.24 31.56 -11.00
C LEU A 89 17.11 30.10 -11.47
N LEU A 90 17.80 29.73 -12.54
CA LEU A 90 17.69 28.41 -13.14
C LEU A 90 18.31 27.30 -12.28
N TRP A 91 19.38 27.60 -11.54
CA TRP A 91 20.05 26.63 -10.70
C TRP A 91 19.17 26.07 -9.57
N PRO A 92 18.57 26.89 -8.72
CA PRO A 92 17.69 26.39 -7.69
C PRO A 92 16.51 25.59 -8.27
N LEU A 93 15.98 26.04 -9.41
CA LEU A 93 14.88 25.36 -10.09
C LEU A 93 15.31 24.00 -10.66
N LEU A 94 16.50 23.90 -11.25
CA LEU A 94 17.07 22.67 -11.77
C LEU A 94 17.31 21.66 -10.63
N VAL A 95 17.98 22.10 -9.56
CA VAL A 95 18.26 21.25 -8.40
C VAL A 95 16.97 20.78 -7.75
N LEU A 96 16.00 21.66 -7.58
CA LEU A 96 14.68 21.29 -7.04
C LEU A 96 13.99 20.26 -7.95
N SER A 97 14.02 20.47 -9.27
CA SER A 97 13.43 19.54 -10.24
C SER A 97 14.10 18.16 -10.17
N ILE A 98 15.43 18.10 -10.09
CA ILE A 98 16.17 16.85 -9.94
C ILE A 98 15.79 16.14 -8.64
N ILE A 99 15.72 16.86 -7.53
CA ILE A 99 15.32 16.29 -6.22
C ILE A 99 13.89 15.74 -6.29
N LEU A 100 12.95 16.47 -6.90
CA LEU A 100 11.56 16.04 -7.04
C LEU A 100 11.43 14.78 -7.91
N VAL A 101 12.07 14.77 -9.08
CA VAL A 101 12.07 13.60 -9.99
C VAL A 101 12.71 12.40 -9.31
N PHE A 102 13.86 12.60 -8.67
CA PHE A 102 14.56 11.55 -7.96
C PHE A 102 13.72 10.98 -6.80
N SER A 103 13.10 11.85 -6.00
CA SER A 103 12.21 11.43 -4.90
C SER A 103 11.01 10.63 -5.42
N TYR A 104 10.43 11.02 -6.55
CA TYR A 104 9.32 10.31 -7.18
C TYR A 104 9.74 8.92 -7.67
N LEU A 105 10.86 8.84 -8.41
CA LEU A 105 11.40 7.56 -8.89
C LEU A 105 11.76 6.63 -7.73
N PHE A 106 12.41 7.19 -6.71
CA PHE A 106 12.78 6.43 -5.53
C PHE A 106 11.56 5.90 -4.78
N SER A 107 10.53 6.73 -4.59
CA SER A 107 9.26 6.30 -3.96
C SER A 107 8.62 5.13 -4.72
N THR A 108 8.68 5.14 -6.05
CA THR A 108 8.17 4.05 -6.88
C THR A 108 8.94 2.74 -6.62
N VAL A 109 10.27 2.80 -6.60
CA VAL A 109 11.13 1.63 -6.31
C VAL A 109 10.89 1.13 -4.88
N ALA A 110 10.79 2.04 -3.91
CA ALA A 110 10.52 1.71 -2.51
C ALA A 110 9.18 0.97 -2.35
N ASN A 111 8.14 1.38 -3.08
CA ASN A 111 6.85 0.69 -3.08
C ASN A 111 6.95 -0.73 -3.67
N TRP A 112 7.74 -0.94 -4.71
CA TRP A 112 7.97 -2.27 -5.27
C TRP A 112 8.70 -3.20 -4.29
N ILE A 113 9.68 -2.67 -3.56
CA ILE A 113 10.38 -3.42 -2.50
C ILE A 113 9.42 -3.75 -1.35
N ALA A 114 8.54 -2.84 -0.97
CA ALA A 114 7.59 -3.04 0.12
C ALA A 114 6.47 -4.05 -0.22
N ALA A 115 6.07 -4.18 -1.48
CA ALA A 115 4.95 -5.02 -1.90
C ALA A 115 5.02 -6.48 -1.43
N PRO A 116 6.15 -7.23 -1.59
CA PRO A 116 6.25 -8.60 -1.10
C PRO A 116 6.13 -8.70 0.42
N PHE A 117 6.62 -7.69 1.17
CA PHE A 117 6.49 -7.67 2.62
C PHE A 117 5.03 -7.49 3.07
N CYS A 118 4.22 -6.77 2.29
CA CYS A 118 2.78 -6.63 2.56
C CYS A 118 2.04 -7.97 2.37
N GLY A 119 2.40 -8.75 1.36
CA GLY A 119 1.87 -10.10 1.16
C GLY A 119 2.21 -11.02 2.33
N LEU A 120 3.49 -11.06 2.74
CA LEU A 120 3.95 -11.82 3.90
C LEU A 120 3.31 -11.35 5.20
N LEU A 121 3.12 -10.03 5.37
CA LEU A 121 2.44 -9.46 6.53
C LEU A 121 1.00 -9.98 6.62
N ALA A 122 0.26 -9.97 5.50
CA ALA A 122 -1.11 -10.50 5.44
C ALA A 122 -1.16 -11.99 5.79
N GLU A 123 -0.25 -12.78 5.25
CA GLU A 123 -0.13 -14.22 5.50
C GLU A 123 0.15 -14.53 6.98
N GLN A 124 1.16 -13.89 7.56
CA GLN A 124 1.52 -14.07 8.96
C GLN A 124 0.42 -13.62 9.92
N LEU A 125 -0.24 -12.51 9.60
CA LEU A 125 -1.35 -12.01 10.40
C LEU A 125 -2.56 -12.95 10.32
N GLU A 126 -2.91 -13.44 9.13
CA GLU A 126 -4.01 -14.40 8.96
C GLU A 126 -3.75 -15.68 9.77
N GLY A 127 -2.53 -16.23 9.70
CA GLY A 127 -2.14 -17.40 10.48
C GLY A 127 -2.34 -17.21 11.98
N ARG A 128 -2.08 -16.01 12.49
CA ARG A 128 -2.32 -15.67 13.91
C ARG A 128 -3.80 -15.51 14.24
N LEU A 129 -4.56 -14.86 13.36
CA LEU A 129 -5.99 -14.63 13.58
C LEU A 129 -6.80 -15.93 13.50
N THR A 130 -6.37 -16.88 12.68
CA THR A 130 -7.09 -18.15 12.46
C THR A 130 -6.53 -19.31 13.29
N GLY A 131 -5.37 -19.13 13.89
CA GLY A 131 -4.64 -20.22 14.57
C GLY A 131 -4.03 -21.27 13.63
N ASN A 132 -4.18 -21.08 12.32
CA ASN A 132 -3.66 -21.98 11.30
C ASN A 132 -2.61 -21.25 10.46
N PRO A 133 -1.30 -21.46 10.73
CA PRO A 133 -0.27 -20.86 9.91
C PRO A 133 -0.40 -21.34 8.47
N LEU A 134 -0.39 -20.41 7.52
CA LEU A 134 -0.30 -20.72 6.11
C LEU A 134 1.08 -21.39 5.83
N PRO A 135 1.18 -22.30 4.85
CA PRO A 135 2.45 -22.93 4.52
C PRO A 135 3.47 -21.85 4.14
N ASP A 136 4.54 -21.73 4.89
CA ASP A 136 5.64 -20.80 4.58
C ASP A 136 6.36 -21.30 3.33
N ASN A 137 6.02 -20.72 2.20
CA ASN A 137 6.66 -21.03 0.92
C ASN A 137 8.05 -20.36 0.78
N GLY A 138 8.46 -19.57 1.77
CA GLY A 138 9.74 -18.86 1.77
C GLY A 138 9.96 -17.96 0.55
N TRP A 139 11.20 -17.54 0.34
CA TRP A 139 11.59 -16.70 -0.79
C TRP A 139 11.37 -17.37 -2.15
N SER A 140 11.50 -18.70 -2.21
CA SER A 140 11.28 -19.46 -3.45
C SER A 140 9.82 -19.42 -3.92
N GLY A 141 8.88 -19.39 -2.98
CA GLY A 141 7.46 -19.21 -3.27
C GLY A 141 7.15 -17.84 -3.86
N LEU A 142 7.75 -16.77 -3.29
CA LEU A 142 7.60 -15.40 -3.78
C LEU A 142 8.06 -15.26 -5.24
N ILE A 143 9.20 -15.84 -5.60
CA ILE A 143 9.73 -15.78 -6.98
C ILE A 143 8.80 -16.55 -7.95
N LYS A 144 8.29 -17.71 -7.55
CA LYS A 144 7.35 -18.49 -8.37
C LYS A 144 6.01 -17.77 -8.59
N ASP A 145 5.56 -17.02 -7.60
CA ASP A 145 4.31 -16.27 -7.65
C ASP A 145 4.42 -14.93 -8.39
N LEU A 146 5.64 -14.46 -8.69
CA LEU A 146 5.90 -13.17 -9.33
C LEU A 146 5.11 -12.95 -10.64
N PRO A 147 5.03 -13.91 -11.59
CA PRO A 147 4.24 -13.73 -12.81
C PRO A 147 2.75 -13.54 -12.53
N ARG A 148 2.23 -14.21 -11.50
CA ARG A 148 0.84 -14.08 -11.07
C ARG A 148 0.58 -12.70 -10.47
N VAL A 149 1.49 -12.21 -9.62
CA VAL A 149 1.42 -10.86 -9.02
C VAL A 149 1.44 -9.79 -10.11
N ILE A 150 2.38 -9.87 -11.07
CA ILE A 150 2.44 -8.93 -12.19
C ILE A 150 1.15 -8.94 -13.00
N LYS A 151 0.63 -10.12 -13.36
CA LYS A 151 -0.66 -10.25 -14.07
C LYS A 151 -1.79 -9.57 -13.28
N ARG A 152 -1.77 -9.67 -11.96
CA ARG A 152 -2.77 -9.08 -11.08
C ARG A 152 -2.67 -7.56 -11.04
N GLU A 153 -1.46 -7.01 -11.02
CA GLU A 153 -1.24 -5.56 -11.14
C GLU A 153 -1.77 -5.02 -12.48
N TRP A 154 -1.53 -5.74 -13.58
CA TRP A 154 -2.12 -5.39 -14.89
C TRP A 154 -3.66 -5.43 -14.87
N GLN A 155 -4.27 -6.39 -14.20
CA GLN A 155 -5.73 -6.44 -14.06
C GLN A 155 -6.28 -5.27 -13.25
N LYS A 156 -5.57 -4.83 -12.18
CA LYS A 156 -5.91 -3.63 -11.42
C LYS A 156 -5.78 -2.38 -12.29
N LEU A 157 -4.69 -2.26 -13.03
CA LEU A 157 -4.46 -1.13 -13.93
C LEU A 157 -5.52 -1.06 -15.05
N ALA A 158 -5.83 -2.18 -15.68
CA ALA A 158 -6.88 -2.28 -16.70
C ALA A 158 -8.28 -1.95 -16.15
N TYR A 159 -8.50 -2.19 -14.87
CA TYR A 159 -9.74 -1.79 -14.20
C TYR A 159 -9.76 -0.29 -13.85
N TYR A 160 -8.62 0.24 -13.41
CA TYR A 160 -8.44 1.63 -12.99
C TYR A 160 -8.49 2.60 -14.16
N LEU A 161 -7.66 2.37 -15.18
CA LEU A 161 -7.38 3.34 -16.24
C LEU A 161 -8.62 3.86 -17.01
N PRO A 162 -9.54 3.00 -17.48
CA PRO A 162 -10.72 3.48 -18.18
C PRO A 162 -11.64 4.36 -17.32
N ARG A 163 -11.74 4.03 -16.03
CA ARG A 163 -12.58 4.78 -15.07
C ARG A 163 -11.95 6.11 -14.69
N ALA A 164 -10.64 6.12 -14.47
CA ALA A 164 -9.89 7.34 -14.24
C ALA A 164 -10.00 8.28 -15.45
N LEU A 165 -9.89 7.75 -16.68
CA LEU A 165 -10.05 8.55 -17.90
C LEU A 165 -11.44 9.18 -17.98
N VAL A 166 -12.51 8.43 -17.70
CA VAL A 166 -13.88 8.96 -17.68
C VAL A 166 -14.02 10.09 -16.66
N LEU A 167 -13.42 9.94 -15.46
CA LEU A 167 -13.46 10.98 -14.42
C LEU A 167 -12.66 12.23 -14.82
N VAL A 168 -11.52 12.05 -15.49
CA VAL A 168 -10.74 13.16 -16.05
C VAL A 168 -11.54 13.91 -17.12
N LEU A 169 -12.19 13.18 -18.04
CA LEU A 169 -13.04 13.79 -19.06
C LEU A 169 -14.23 14.53 -18.43
N LEU A 170 -14.82 13.98 -17.37
CA LEU A 170 -15.90 14.63 -16.63
C LEU A 170 -15.47 15.98 -16.04
N TYR A 171 -14.20 16.10 -15.62
CA TYR A 171 -13.66 17.34 -15.06
C TYR A 171 -13.71 18.52 -16.07
N PHE A 172 -13.60 18.23 -17.37
CA PHE A 172 -13.67 19.26 -18.43
C PHE A 172 -15.07 19.74 -18.75
N LEU A 173 -16.14 19.17 -18.15
CA LEU A 173 -17.49 19.69 -18.31
C LEU A 173 -17.65 20.98 -17.51
N PRO A 174 -17.93 22.16 -18.18
CA PRO A 174 -18.02 23.45 -17.50
C PRO A 174 -19.14 23.48 -16.46
N GLY A 175 -18.85 24.03 -15.28
CA GLY A 175 -19.78 24.19 -14.17
C GLY A 175 -20.03 22.91 -13.37
N PHE A 176 -20.66 21.91 -13.96
CA PHE A 176 -21.01 20.65 -13.27
C PHE A 176 -19.78 19.78 -12.96
N GLY A 177 -18.87 19.63 -13.92
CA GLY A 177 -17.72 18.75 -13.80
C GLY A 177 -16.78 19.16 -12.67
N GLN A 178 -16.55 20.45 -12.48
CA GLN A 178 -15.64 20.99 -11.47
C GLN A 178 -16.11 20.72 -10.02
N ILE A 179 -17.40 20.57 -9.79
CA ILE A 179 -17.98 20.29 -8.47
C ILE A 179 -18.10 18.78 -8.26
N VAL A 180 -18.59 18.05 -9.24
CA VAL A 180 -18.92 16.62 -9.12
C VAL A 180 -17.70 15.72 -9.30
N ALA A 181 -16.79 16.06 -10.24
CA ALA A 181 -15.64 15.22 -10.53
C ALA A 181 -14.71 15.02 -9.32
N PRO A 182 -14.36 16.01 -8.48
CA PRO A 182 -13.54 15.79 -7.29
C PRO A 182 -14.18 14.81 -6.29
N VAL A 183 -15.50 14.90 -6.09
CA VAL A 183 -16.22 13.99 -5.18
C VAL A 183 -16.19 12.55 -5.71
N LEU A 184 -16.49 12.39 -7.02
CA LEU A 184 -16.44 11.07 -7.66
C LEU A 184 -15.01 10.53 -7.70
N TRP A 185 -14.00 11.38 -7.89
CA TRP A 185 -12.59 11.01 -7.83
C TRP A 185 -12.21 10.52 -6.44
N PHE A 186 -12.63 11.19 -5.38
CA PHE A 186 -12.40 10.74 -4.01
C PHE A 186 -13.05 9.39 -3.74
N LEU A 187 -14.31 9.19 -4.11
CA LEU A 187 -15.02 7.92 -3.94
C LEU A 187 -14.36 6.80 -4.75
N PHE A 188 -13.93 7.10 -5.96
CA PHE A 188 -13.19 6.16 -6.81
C PHE A 188 -11.83 5.81 -6.20
N SER A 189 -11.09 6.79 -5.70
CA SER A 189 -9.81 6.57 -5.01
C SER A 189 -10.01 5.72 -3.75
N ALA A 190 -11.04 6.00 -2.96
CA ALA A 190 -11.40 5.19 -1.80
C ALA A 190 -11.69 3.73 -2.19
N TRP A 191 -12.46 3.52 -3.25
CA TRP A 191 -12.72 2.17 -3.75
C TRP A 191 -11.45 1.46 -4.23
N MET A 192 -10.56 2.18 -4.93
CA MET A 192 -9.28 1.62 -5.39
C MET A 192 -8.32 1.31 -4.26
N MET A 193 -8.27 2.14 -3.19
CA MET A 193 -7.49 1.85 -1.99
C MET A 193 -8.01 0.59 -1.28
N ALA A 194 -9.31 0.41 -1.17
CA ALA A 194 -9.88 -0.82 -0.63
C ALA A 194 -9.48 -2.05 -1.49
N ILE A 195 -9.58 -1.96 -2.81
CA ILE A 195 -9.12 -3.01 -3.74
C ILE A 195 -7.64 -3.31 -3.51
N GLN A 196 -6.79 -2.29 -3.45
CA GLN A 196 -5.34 -2.43 -3.33
C GLN A 196 -4.94 -3.22 -2.08
N TYR A 197 -5.53 -2.90 -0.93
CA TYR A 197 -5.14 -3.53 0.33
C TYR A 197 -5.86 -4.85 0.60
N CYS A 198 -7.12 -5.00 0.19
CA CYS A 198 -7.81 -6.29 0.24
C CYS A 198 -7.19 -7.32 -0.73
N ASP A 199 -6.51 -6.85 -1.77
CA ASP A 199 -5.88 -7.72 -2.75
C ASP A 199 -4.87 -8.69 -2.12
N TYR A 200 -4.10 -8.26 -1.12
CA TYR A 200 -3.08 -9.09 -0.47
C TYR A 200 -3.63 -10.42 0.10
N PRO A 201 -4.62 -10.41 1.02
CA PRO A 201 -5.17 -11.66 1.54
C PRO A 201 -5.91 -12.48 0.48
N PHE A 202 -6.59 -11.83 -0.47
CA PHE A 202 -7.24 -12.57 -1.57
C PHE A 202 -6.23 -13.24 -2.50
N ASP A 203 -5.10 -12.58 -2.77
CA ASP A 203 -4.04 -13.13 -3.63
C ASP A 203 -3.30 -14.27 -2.96
N ASN A 204 -3.05 -14.21 -1.66
CA ASN A 204 -2.46 -15.30 -0.88
C ASN A 204 -3.31 -16.59 -1.00
N HIS A 205 -4.63 -16.46 -1.11
CA HIS A 205 -5.56 -17.58 -1.34
C HIS A 205 -5.84 -17.85 -2.82
N LYS A 206 -5.08 -17.22 -3.75
CA LYS A 206 -5.21 -17.41 -5.21
C LYS A 206 -6.64 -17.16 -5.73
N VAL A 207 -7.42 -16.31 -5.03
CA VAL A 207 -8.76 -15.93 -5.45
C VAL A 207 -8.68 -15.02 -6.67
N ASN A 208 -9.46 -15.33 -7.71
CA ASN A 208 -9.46 -14.56 -8.95
C ASN A 208 -9.91 -13.11 -8.71
N PHE A 209 -9.29 -12.15 -9.41
CA PHE A 209 -9.59 -10.72 -9.31
C PHE A 209 -11.08 -10.39 -9.55
N ARG A 210 -11.77 -11.11 -10.45
CA ARG A 210 -13.21 -10.93 -10.66
C ARG A 210 -14.04 -11.39 -9.46
N GLN A 211 -13.68 -12.52 -8.86
CA GLN A 211 -14.34 -13.06 -7.66
C GLN A 211 -14.14 -12.14 -6.47
N MET A 212 -12.91 -11.65 -6.26
CA MET A 212 -12.61 -10.65 -5.24
C MET A 212 -13.51 -9.43 -5.37
N ARG A 213 -13.57 -8.82 -6.57
CA ARG A 213 -14.43 -7.65 -6.80
C ARG A 213 -15.92 -7.94 -6.59
N SER A 214 -16.37 -9.13 -6.94
CA SER A 214 -17.76 -9.56 -6.71
C SER A 214 -18.05 -9.64 -5.21
N ALA A 215 -17.16 -10.25 -4.42
CA ALA A 215 -17.28 -10.33 -2.97
C ALA A 215 -17.24 -8.93 -2.32
N MET A 216 -16.32 -8.06 -2.75
CA MET A 216 -16.22 -6.69 -2.26
C MET A 216 -17.48 -5.85 -2.56
N ARG A 217 -18.12 -6.09 -3.71
CA ARG A 217 -19.37 -5.40 -4.09
C ARG A 217 -20.55 -5.72 -3.17
N GLN A 218 -20.56 -6.89 -2.53
CA GLN A 218 -21.60 -7.25 -1.55
C GLN A 218 -21.50 -6.40 -0.27
N ASN A 219 -20.30 -5.88 0.02
CA ASN A 219 -20.02 -5.04 1.19
C ASN A 219 -19.46 -3.66 0.78
N LYS A 220 -20.12 -3.00 -0.19
CA LYS A 220 -19.62 -1.74 -0.78
C LYS A 220 -19.35 -0.64 0.25
N THR A 221 -20.30 -0.41 1.15
CA THR A 221 -20.22 0.65 2.15
C THR A 221 -19.03 0.44 3.07
N MET A 222 -18.84 -0.78 3.56
CA MET A 222 -17.70 -1.15 4.41
C MET A 222 -16.37 -0.91 3.68
N ASN A 223 -16.25 -1.35 2.43
CA ASN A 223 -15.04 -1.16 1.64
C ASN A 223 -14.76 0.31 1.32
N LEU A 224 -15.81 1.09 1.00
CA LEU A 224 -15.67 2.53 0.75
C LEU A 224 -15.24 3.29 2.00
N GLN A 225 -15.82 2.99 3.16
CA GLN A 225 -15.42 3.60 4.42
C GLN A 225 -13.95 3.28 4.76
N PHE A 226 -13.56 2.01 4.63
CA PHE A 226 -12.18 1.57 4.84
C PHE A 226 -11.22 2.30 3.90
N GLY A 227 -11.48 2.25 2.59
CA GLY A 227 -10.63 2.87 1.59
C GLY A 227 -10.61 4.39 1.65
N ALA A 228 -11.71 5.05 2.08
CA ALA A 228 -11.76 6.49 2.30
C ALA A 228 -10.80 6.91 3.42
N LEU A 229 -10.81 6.20 4.54
CA LEU A 229 -9.86 6.46 5.63
C LEU A 229 -8.43 6.23 5.16
N VAL A 230 -8.15 5.12 4.49
CA VAL A 230 -6.83 4.86 3.91
C VAL A 230 -6.40 5.99 2.99
N SER A 231 -7.28 6.42 2.06
CA SER A 231 -7.00 7.53 1.14
C SER A 231 -6.67 8.84 1.88
N LEU A 232 -7.46 9.18 2.88
CA LEU A 232 -7.24 10.41 3.65
C LEU A 232 -5.90 10.40 4.39
N PHE A 233 -5.59 9.31 5.06
CA PHE A 233 -4.35 9.21 5.82
C PHE A 233 -3.10 9.07 4.93
N THR A 234 -3.22 8.49 3.72
CA THR A 234 -2.10 8.41 2.77
C THR A 234 -1.74 9.77 2.16
N MET A 235 -2.63 10.78 2.23
CA MET A 235 -2.31 12.15 1.82
C MET A 235 -1.24 12.81 2.70
N ILE A 236 -1.02 12.30 3.91
CA ILE A 236 -0.02 12.82 4.84
C ILE A 236 1.27 12.01 4.65
N PRO A 237 2.36 12.61 4.10
CA PRO A 237 3.54 11.86 3.67
C PRO A 237 4.17 10.98 4.74
N LEU A 238 4.30 11.49 5.97
CA LEU A 238 4.88 10.73 7.09
C LEU A 238 3.98 9.57 7.54
N LEU A 239 2.65 9.80 7.54
CA LEU A 239 1.69 8.76 7.88
C LEU A 239 1.60 7.68 6.81
N ASN A 240 1.79 8.04 5.54
CA ASN A 240 1.74 7.09 4.41
C ASN A 240 2.67 5.88 4.62
N LEU A 241 3.85 6.08 5.22
CA LEU A 241 4.80 5.00 5.53
C LEU A 241 4.22 3.95 6.49
N VAL A 242 3.35 4.37 7.41
CA VAL A 242 2.74 3.50 8.42
C VAL A 242 1.35 3.02 8.00
N ILE A 243 0.64 3.83 7.21
CA ILE A 243 -0.72 3.49 6.76
C ILE A 243 -0.74 2.24 5.87
N MET A 244 0.26 2.04 5.03
CA MET A 244 0.34 0.85 4.19
C MET A 244 0.24 -0.45 5.01
N PRO A 245 1.12 -0.73 6.00
CA PRO A 245 0.99 -1.92 6.82
C PRO A 245 -0.26 -1.93 7.72
N VAL A 246 -0.74 -0.79 8.19
CA VAL A 246 -2.01 -0.69 8.94
C VAL A 246 -3.18 -1.13 8.07
N ALA A 247 -3.24 -0.66 6.82
CA ALA A 247 -4.28 -1.02 5.87
C ALA A 247 -4.23 -2.50 5.48
N VAL A 248 -3.03 -3.08 5.31
CA VAL A 248 -2.88 -4.52 5.10
C VAL A 248 -3.42 -5.32 6.30
N CYS A 249 -3.09 -4.91 7.53
CA CYS A 249 -3.61 -5.57 8.74
C CYS A 249 -5.14 -5.46 8.83
N GLY A 250 -5.71 -4.28 8.57
CA GLY A 250 -7.16 -4.08 8.58
C GLY A 250 -7.86 -4.90 7.49
N ALA A 251 -7.30 -4.93 6.27
CA ALA A 251 -7.83 -5.73 5.16
C ALA A 251 -7.73 -7.23 5.43
N THR A 252 -6.68 -7.69 6.11
CA THR A 252 -6.55 -9.10 6.51
C THR A 252 -7.59 -9.48 7.57
N ALA A 253 -7.85 -8.59 8.55
CA ALA A 253 -8.95 -8.81 9.50
C ALA A 253 -10.31 -8.89 8.79
N MET A 254 -10.56 -7.99 7.83
CA MET A 254 -11.76 -7.98 7.00
C MET A 254 -11.90 -9.25 6.16
N TRP A 255 -10.78 -9.78 5.66
CA TRP A 255 -10.73 -11.06 4.96
C TRP A 255 -11.17 -12.22 5.87
N VAL A 256 -10.57 -12.35 7.05
CA VAL A 256 -10.85 -13.45 7.98
C VAL A 256 -12.32 -13.42 8.43
N ASP A 257 -12.84 -12.24 8.75
CA ASP A 257 -14.18 -12.11 9.33
C ASP A 257 -15.32 -12.18 8.29
N ARG A 258 -15.08 -11.67 7.08
CA ARG A 258 -16.16 -11.48 6.10
C ARG A 258 -15.99 -12.27 4.82
N TYR A 259 -14.82 -12.20 4.20
CA TYR A 259 -14.64 -12.72 2.85
C TYR A 259 -14.34 -14.23 2.83
N ARG A 260 -13.55 -14.71 3.78
CA ARG A 260 -13.22 -16.12 3.89
C ARG A 260 -14.46 -17.01 4.09
N PRO A 261 -15.36 -16.71 5.05
CA PRO A 261 -16.61 -17.45 5.20
C PRO A 261 -17.54 -17.36 3.99
N LEU A 262 -17.67 -16.14 3.41
CA LEU A 262 -18.49 -15.90 2.20
C LEU A 262 -18.04 -16.76 1.01
N LEU A 263 -16.74 -16.91 0.81
CA LEU A 263 -16.20 -17.70 -0.29
C LEU A 263 -16.25 -19.21 -0.02
N ALA A 264 -16.22 -19.62 1.26
CA ALA A 264 -16.40 -21.01 1.65
C ALA A 264 -17.84 -21.49 1.45
N SER A 265 -18.83 -20.62 1.70
CA SER A 265 -20.25 -20.95 1.50
C SER A 265 -20.69 -21.02 0.05
N ASN A 266 -19.90 -20.46 -0.89
CA ASN A 266 -20.19 -20.43 -2.32
C ASN A 266 -19.44 -21.52 -3.12
N ARG A 267 -18.75 -22.43 -2.44
CA ARG A 267 -18.13 -23.64 -3.03
C ARG A 267 -19.02 -24.85 -2.77
#